data_bc92440b419ab677f5dacae7bdedfaf7
#
_entry.id   bc92440b419ab677f5dacae7bdedfaf7
#
_cell.length_a   1.000
_cell.length_b   1.000
_cell.length_c   1.000
_cell.angle_alpha   90.00
_cell.angle_beta   90.00
_cell.angle_gamma   90.00
#
_symmetry.space_group_name_H-M   'P 1'
#
loop_
_entity.id
_entity.type
_entity.pdbx_description
1 polymer ?
#
loop_
_entity_poly.entity_id
_entity_poly.type
_entity_poly.pdbx_seq_one_letter_code
_entity_poly.pdbx_strand_id
1 'polypeptide(L)'
;MKKLSVAACVMVFALMAISAIAQDDTVGFWKIQHNDKEIASVPLNGEQTYFVTGLADSDLIQVFYYTESPCKKCMCKLELRDENGVVIRTMERKGYGDNVPFTITGKNLNEMFTKGRVYMYFSGKYDGWMPWILLGSLRGK
;
A
#
# COMPACT_ATOMS: atom_id res chain seq x y z
N MET A 1 52.85 -0.18 -30.90
CA MET A 1 52.37 -0.92 -29.77
C MET A 1 51.75 -0.05 -28.66
N LYS A 2 50.85 0.85 -28.99
CA LYS A 2 50.15 1.68 -27.96
C LYS A 2 48.66 1.87 -28.24
N LYS A 3 48.03 0.98 -28.99
CA LYS A 3 46.59 1.08 -29.33
C LYS A 3 45.67 0.11 -28.58
N LEU A 4 46.20 -0.71 -27.68
CA LEU A 4 45.40 -1.69 -26.91
C LEU A 4 44.85 -1.11 -25.60
N SER A 5 45.36 0.04 -25.17
CA SER A 5 45.01 0.58 -23.84
C SER A 5 43.67 1.34 -23.81
N VAL A 6 43.23 1.88 -24.94
CA VAL A 6 41.98 2.69 -24.96
C VAL A 6 40.74 1.83 -25.07
N ALA A 7 40.79 0.72 -25.79
CA ALA A 7 39.68 -0.21 -25.92
C ALA A 7 39.35 -0.94 -24.59
N ALA A 8 40.37 -1.27 -23.80
CA ALA A 8 40.21 -1.90 -22.51
C ALA A 8 39.54 -0.96 -21.46
N CYS A 9 39.89 0.34 -21.49
CA CYS A 9 39.24 1.32 -20.58
C CYS A 9 37.78 1.56 -20.93
N VAL A 10 37.42 1.58 -22.22
CA VAL A 10 36.01 1.78 -22.62
C VAL A 10 35.14 0.60 -22.23
N MET A 11 35.64 -0.64 -22.30
CA MET A 11 34.89 -1.82 -21.85
C MET A 11 34.68 -1.85 -20.33
N VAL A 12 35.65 -1.41 -19.54
CA VAL A 12 35.50 -1.35 -18.08
C VAL A 12 34.48 -0.29 -17.67
N PHE A 13 34.41 0.86 -18.38
CA PHE A 13 33.38 1.86 -18.11
C PHE A 13 31.97 1.41 -18.54
N ALA A 14 31.85 0.65 -19.61
CA ALA A 14 30.55 0.10 -20.03
C ALA A 14 30.02 -0.97 -19.07
N LEU A 15 30.91 -1.73 -18.41
CA LEU A 15 30.52 -2.72 -17.40
C LEU A 15 30.14 -2.10 -16.04
N MET A 16 30.61 -0.91 -15.73
CA MET A 16 30.23 -0.20 -14.51
C MET A 16 28.89 0.57 -14.65
N ALA A 17 28.44 0.84 -15.86
CA ALA A 17 27.17 1.51 -16.10
C ALA A 17 25.94 0.61 -15.95
N ILE A 18 26.13 -0.71 -15.83
CA ILE A 18 25.01 -1.68 -15.70
C ILE A 18 24.62 -1.93 -14.22
N SER A 19 25.42 -1.47 -13.27
CA SER A 19 25.15 -1.70 -11.84
C SER A 19 24.35 -0.60 -11.15
N ALA A 20 23.81 0.35 -11.88
CA ALA A 20 22.93 1.40 -11.35
C ALA A 20 21.48 1.23 -11.85
N ILE A 21 21.01 0.02 -11.99
CA ILE A 21 19.58 -0.22 -11.87
C ILE A 21 19.35 -0.11 -10.36
N ALA A 22 18.93 1.06 -9.91
CA ALA A 22 18.39 1.21 -8.58
C ALA A 22 17.32 0.11 -8.44
N GLN A 23 17.61 -0.88 -7.63
CA GLN A 23 16.58 -1.73 -7.10
C GLN A 23 15.64 -0.80 -6.37
N ASP A 24 14.49 -0.58 -6.95
CA ASP A 24 13.37 0.04 -6.27
C ASP A 24 12.87 -1.00 -5.28
N ASP A 25 13.57 -1.11 -4.15
CA ASP A 25 13.33 -2.08 -3.06
C ASP A 25 12.13 -1.71 -2.21
N THR A 26 11.18 -0.99 -2.74
CA THR A 26 9.89 -0.79 -2.10
C THR A 26 8.94 -1.92 -2.44
N VAL A 27 9.30 -3.12 -2.01
CA VAL A 27 8.37 -4.25 -2.06
C VAL A 27 7.42 -4.14 -0.88
N GLY A 28 6.61 -3.09 -0.88
CA GLY A 28 5.42 -3.04 -0.07
C GLY A 28 4.26 -3.65 -0.87
N PHE A 29 3.38 -4.32 -0.21
CA PHE A 29 2.09 -4.71 -0.77
C PHE A 29 1.00 -4.59 0.29
N TRP A 30 -0.23 -4.53 -0.14
CA TRP A 30 -1.36 -4.51 0.77
C TRP A 30 -2.33 -5.65 0.43
N LYS A 31 -3.05 -6.09 1.45
CA LYS A 31 -3.99 -7.19 1.36
C LYS A 31 -5.31 -6.81 2.01
N ILE A 32 -6.41 -7.19 1.38
CA ILE A 32 -7.75 -7.06 1.95
C ILE A 32 -8.31 -8.44 2.21
N GLN A 33 -8.90 -8.61 3.38
CA GLN A 33 -9.68 -9.78 3.74
C GLN A 33 -11.11 -9.38 4.10
N HIS A 34 -12.04 -10.24 3.75
CA HIS A 34 -13.45 -10.20 4.15
C HIS A 34 -13.72 -11.43 4.98
N ASN A 35 -14.00 -11.27 6.28
CA ASN A 35 -14.16 -12.37 7.24
C ASN A 35 -13.03 -13.41 7.12
N ASP A 36 -11.77 -12.96 7.24
CA ASP A 36 -10.56 -13.77 7.15
C ASP A 36 -10.28 -14.41 5.77
N LYS A 37 -11.15 -14.20 4.78
CA LYS A 37 -10.92 -14.63 3.40
C LYS A 37 -10.28 -13.52 2.60
N GLU A 38 -9.12 -13.81 2.00
CA GLU A 38 -8.45 -12.86 1.12
C GLU A 38 -9.30 -12.58 -0.13
N ILE A 39 -9.54 -11.30 -0.41
CA ILE A 39 -10.23 -10.83 -1.60
C ILE A 39 -9.31 -10.04 -2.53
N ALA A 40 -8.21 -9.51 -2.03
CA ALA A 40 -7.20 -8.83 -2.83
C ALA A 40 -5.83 -8.89 -2.16
N SER A 41 -4.77 -9.05 -2.97
CA SER A 41 -3.38 -8.89 -2.58
C SER A 41 -2.65 -8.22 -3.73
N VAL A 42 -2.16 -7.01 -3.51
CA VAL A 42 -1.69 -6.15 -4.59
C VAL A 42 -0.45 -5.36 -4.21
N PRO A 43 0.45 -5.12 -5.18
CA PRO A 43 1.53 -4.16 -5.00
C PRO A 43 0.97 -2.74 -4.85
N LEU A 44 1.78 -1.84 -4.31
CA LEU A 44 1.43 -0.45 -4.05
C LEU A 44 1.36 0.37 -5.35
N ASN A 45 0.32 0.21 -6.13
CA ASN A 45 0.09 1.03 -7.34
C ASN A 45 -1.14 1.93 -7.28
N GLY A 46 -1.95 1.80 -6.27
CA GLY A 46 -3.00 2.73 -5.88
C GLY A 46 -4.21 2.90 -6.81
N GLU A 47 -4.22 2.35 -8.01
CA GLU A 47 -5.24 2.65 -9.01
C GLU A 47 -6.39 1.64 -9.08
N GLN A 48 -6.26 0.50 -8.40
CA GLN A 48 -7.24 -0.57 -8.52
C GLN A 48 -8.46 -0.36 -7.61
N THR A 49 -9.62 -0.70 -8.14
CA THR A 49 -10.90 -0.73 -7.41
C THR A 49 -11.31 -2.16 -7.17
N TYR A 50 -11.62 -2.49 -5.92
CA TYR A 50 -12.08 -3.80 -5.50
C TYR A 50 -13.55 -3.75 -5.14
N PHE A 51 -14.31 -4.69 -5.69
CA PHE A 51 -15.73 -4.83 -5.41
C PHE A 51 -15.94 -5.75 -4.22
N VAL A 52 -16.62 -5.25 -3.22
CA VAL A 52 -17.05 -6.03 -2.06
C VAL A 52 -18.52 -6.39 -2.24
N THR A 53 -18.79 -7.69 -2.34
CA THR A 53 -20.14 -8.21 -2.57
C THR A 53 -20.69 -8.88 -1.34
N GLY A 54 -22.01 -8.78 -1.11
CA GLY A 54 -22.70 -9.50 -0.05
C GLY A 54 -22.21 -9.13 1.35
N LEU A 55 -21.83 -7.87 1.57
CA LEU A 55 -21.33 -7.40 2.85
C LEU A 55 -22.47 -7.24 3.84
N ALA A 56 -22.50 -8.09 4.86
CA ALA A 56 -23.41 -7.95 6.00
C ALA A 56 -22.87 -6.93 7.01
N ASP A 57 -23.73 -6.32 7.80
CA ASP A 57 -23.34 -5.33 8.82
C ASP A 57 -22.37 -5.89 9.87
N SER A 58 -22.48 -7.17 10.17
CA SER A 58 -21.62 -7.89 11.11
C SER A 58 -20.26 -8.32 10.53
N ASP A 59 -20.09 -8.22 9.21
CA ASP A 59 -18.87 -8.63 8.55
C ASP A 59 -17.70 -7.70 8.89
N LEU A 60 -16.49 -8.23 8.73
CA LEU A 60 -15.25 -7.49 8.96
C LEU A 60 -14.44 -7.41 7.65
N ILE A 61 -14.07 -6.21 7.28
CA ILE A 61 -13.07 -5.96 6.26
C ILE A 61 -11.78 -5.58 6.95
N GLN A 62 -10.72 -6.32 6.67
CA GLN A 62 -9.40 -6.15 7.26
C GLN A 62 -8.41 -5.73 6.19
N VAL A 63 -7.71 -4.63 6.44
CA VAL A 63 -6.70 -4.07 5.53
C VAL A 63 -5.34 -4.22 6.18
N PHE A 64 -4.46 -4.96 5.52
CA PHE A 64 -3.08 -5.19 5.95
C PHE A 64 -2.14 -4.43 5.02
N TYR A 65 -1.14 -3.80 5.59
CA TYR A 65 -0.03 -3.23 4.86
C TYR A 65 1.25 -3.99 5.21
N TYR A 66 1.91 -4.55 4.22
CA TYR A 66 3.16 -5.28 4.37
C TYR A 66 4.32 -4.50 3.79
N THR A 67 5.46 -4.58 4.45
CA THR A 67 6.74 -4.04 3.98
C THR A 67 7.87 -4.94 4.44
N GLU A 68 8.99 -4.93 3.72
CA GLU A 68 10.20 -5.66 4.11
C GLU A 68 10.84 -5.13 5.41
N SER A 69 10.53 -3.90 5.76
CA SER A 69 11.03 -3.25 6.98
C SER A 69 9.90 -2.93 7.95
N PRO A 70 9.29 -3.94 8.60
CA PRO A 70 8.20 -3.71 9.53
C PRO A 70 8.68 -2.92 10.76
N CYS A 71 7.86 -2.00 11.25
CA CYS A 71 8.16 -1.21 12.42
C CYS A 71 7.09 -1.43 13.51
N LYS A 72 7.45 -2.18 14.56
CA LYS A 72 6.52 -2.47 15.67
C LYS A 72 6.25 -1.28 16.58
N LYS A 73 7.15 -0.31 16.64
CA LYS A 73 7.04 0.87 17.53
C LYS A 73 6.52 2.11 16.82
N CYS A 74 6.49 2.10 15.50
CA CYS A 74 6.03 3.22 14.69
C CYS A 74 4.51 3.37 14.77
N MET A 75 4.04 4.59 14.60
CA MET A 75 2.61 4.85 14.41
C MET A 75 2.26 4.75 12.94
N CYS A 76 1.05 4.32 12.63
CA CYS A 76 0.53 4.38 11.27
C CYS A 76 -0.95 4.77 11.26
N LYS A 77 -1.39 5.25 10.12
CA LYS A 77 -2.75 5.70 9.87
C LYS A 77 -3.28 5.10 8.57
N LEU A 78 -4.55 4.75 8.60
CA LEU A 78 -5.34 4.49 7.41
C LEU A 78 -6.47 5.51 7.36
N GLU A 79 -6.54 6.27 6.27
CA GLU A 79 -7.66 7.16 5.98
C GLU A 79 -8.55 6.56 4.91
N LEU A 80 -9.85 6.65 5.16
CA LEU A 80 -10.88 6.38 4.17
C LEU A 80 -11.40 7.73 3.65
N ARG A 81 -11.37 7.92 2.35
CA ARG A 81 -11.79 9.15 1.69
C ARG A 81 -12.85 8.87 0.63
N ASP A 82 -13.73 9.83 0.41
CA ASP A 82 -14.71 9.76 -0.68
C ASP A 82 -14.09 10.13 -2.04
N GLU A 83 -14.91 10.11 -3.09
CA GLU A 83 -14.50 10.46 -4.46
C GLU A 83 -14.00 11.90 -4.62
N ASN A 84 -14.35 12.79 -3.69
CA ASN A 84 -13.91 14.19 -3.68
C ASN A 84 -12.64 14.39 -2.83
N GLY A 85 -12.08 13.31 -2.26
CA GLY A 85 -10.91 13.35 -1.39
C GLY A 85 -11.21 13.79 0.04
N VAL A 86 -12.51 13.89 0.40
CA VAL A 86 -12.92 14.24 1.77
C VAL A 86 -12.70 13.04 2.69
N VAL A 87 -12.01 13.26 3.81
CA VAL A 87 -11.76 12.23 4.80
C VAL A 87 -13.07 11.85 5.48
N ILE A 88 -13.46 10.59 5.34
CA ILE A 88 -14.64 10.02 5.99
C ILE A 88 -14.27 9.47 7.36
N ARG A 89 -13.11 8.80 7.44
CA ARG A 89 -12.64 8.16 8.66
C ARG A 89 -11.12 8.06 8.67
N THR A 90 -10.55 8.26 9.86
CA THR A 90 -9.13 8.00 10.13
C THR A 90 -9.02 6.93 11.21
N MET A 91 -8.19 5.92 10.96
CA MET A 91 -7.82 4.91 11.93
C MET A 91 -6.32 5.01 12.20
N GLU A 92 -5.94 4.98 13.45
CA GLU A 92 -4.55 5.11 13.88
C GLU A 92 -4.18 3.93 14.77
N ARG A 93 -2.96 3.42 14.62
CA ARG A 93 -2.46 2.35 15.45
C ARG A 93 -0.95 2.34 15.52
N LYS A 94 -0.42 1.58 16.49
CA LYS A 94 1.01 1.31 16.64
C LYS A 94 1.39 0.03 15.90
N GLY A 95 2.52 0.09 15.21
CA GLY A 95 3.04 -1.01 14.40
C GLY A 95 2.48 -1.04 12.99
N TYR A 96 3.34 -1.30 12.00
CA TYR A 96 2.94 -1.55 10.62
C TYR A 96 3.90 -2.53 9.94
N GLY A 97 3.46 -3.06 8.80
CA GLY A 97 4.26 -3.96 7.98
C GLY A 97 4.28 -5.40 8.48
N ASP A 98 3.38 -5.75 9.37
CA ASP A 98 3.19 -7.08 9.92
C ASP A 98 1.72 -7.55 9.79
N ASN A 99 1.38 -8.65 10.44
CA ASN A 99 0.06 -9.27 10.36
C ASN A 99 -1.05 -8.56 11.17
N VAL A 100 -0.90 -7.28 11.50
CA VAL A 100 -1.93 -6.56 12.24
C VAL A 100 -2.75 -5.68 11.30
N PRO A 101 -4.06 -5.96 11.12
CA PRO A 101 -4.91 -5.22 10.19
C PRO A 101 -5.47 -3.93 10.77
N PHE A 102 -5.92 -3.04 9.87
CA PHE A 102 -6.98 -2.10 10.16
C PHE A 102 -8.32 -2.80 9.89
N THR A 103 -9.23 -2.75 10.84
CA THR A 103 -10.51 -3.45 10.74
C THR A 103 -11.67 -2.46 10.60
N ILE A 104 -12.52 -2.69 9.60
CA ILE A 104 -13.69 -1.88 9.30
C ILE A 104 -14.90 -2.81 9.31
N THR A 105 -15.95 -2.44 10.03
CA THR A 105 -17.20 -3.23 10.05
C THR A 105 -17.99 -3.06 8.76
N GLY A 106 -18.70 -4.11 8.36
CA GLY A 106 -19.57 -4.08 7.19
C GLY A 106 -20.60 -2.95 7.27
N LYS A 107 -21.18 -2.72 8.45
CA LYS A 107 -22.09 -1.59 8.69
C LYS A 107 -21.48 -0.25 8.26
N ASN A 108 -20.27 0.05 8.75
CA ASN A 108 -19.62 1.32 8.42
C ASN A 108 -19.30 1.43 6.93
N LEU A 109 -18.86 0.35 6.30
CA LEU A 109 -18.61 0.36 4.86
C LEU A 109 -19.87 0.48 4.04
N ASN A 110 -20.97 -0.20 4.40
CA ASN A 110 -22.24 -0.06 3.72
C ASN A 110 -22.75 1.38 3.76
N GLU A 111 -22.61 2.07 4.88
CA GLU A 111 -22.93 3.50 5.01
C GLU A 111 -22.07 4.37 4.09
N MET A 112 -20.77 4.08 3.99
CA MET A 112 -19.85 4.81 3.10
C MET A 112 -20.15 4.53 1.62
N PHE A 113 -20.46 3.30 1.26
CA PHE A 113 -20.78 2.90 -0.12
C PHE A 113 -22.05 3.57 -0.67
N THR A 114 -22.94 4.04 0.18
CA THR A 114 -24.11 4.85 -0.27
C THR A 114 -23.67 6.15 -0.94
N LYS A 115 -22.47 6.63 -0.63
CA LYS A 115 -21.88 7.86 -1.20
C LYS A 115 -20.93 7.60 -2.37
N GLY A 116 -20.74 6.34 -2.75
CA GLY A 116 -19.88 5.95 -3.84
C GLY A 116 -18.68 5.13 -3.43
N ARG A 117 -17.58 5.35 -4.12
CA ARG A 117 -16.32 4.62 -3.92
C ARG A 117 -15.56 5.16 -2.70
N VAL A 118 -14.93 4.25 -1.98
CA VAL A 118 -14.10 4.58 -0.79
C VAL A 118 -12.64 4.35 -1.13
N TYR A 119 -11.83 5.39 -1.08
CA TYR A 119 -10.39 5.35 -1.29
C TYR A 119 -9.66 5.13 0.02
N MET A 120 -8.64 4.28 -0.01
CA MET A 120 -7.82 3.94 1.15
C MET A 120 -6.43 4.53 1.02
N TYR A 121 -6.04 5.35 1.99
CA TYR A 121 -4.72 5.97 2.06
C TYR A 121 -4.00 5.54 3.33
N PHE A 122 -2.75 5.14 3.18
CA PHE A 122 -1.88 4.75 4.29
C PHE A 122 -0.75 5.74 4.49
N SER A 123 -0.41 6.02 5.74
CA SER A 123 0.81 6.74 6.12
C SER A 123 1.41 6.12 7.38
N GLY A 124 2.72 5.99 7.40
CA GLY A 124 3.49 5.55 8.57
C GLY A 124 4.35 6.68 9.12
N LYS A 125 4.70 6.59 10.40
CA LYS A 125 5.59 7.55 11.07
C LYS A 125 6.83 6.81 11.56
N TYR A 126 7.97 7.15 10.99
CA TYR A 126 9.28 6.68 11.46
C TYR A 126 10.04 7.84 12.11
N ASP A 127 10.57 8.77 11.33
CA ASP A 127 11.22 10.03 11.74
C ASP A 127 10.35 11.27 11.45
N GLY A 128 9.12 11.06 11.06
CA GLY A 128 8.12 11.99 10.61
C GLY A 128 7.05 11.21 9.87
N TRP A 129 5.92 11.84 9.57
CA TRP A 129 4.89 11.19 8.77
C TRP A 129 5.36 11.05 7.33
N MET A 130 5.30 9.83 6.82
CA MET A 130 5.50 9.56 5.40
C MET A 130 4.37 10.21 4.58
N PRO A 131 4.61 10.56 3.31
CA PRO A 131 3.54 10.94 2.39
C PRO A 131 2.44 9.87 2.38
N TRP A 132 1.19 10.31 2.15
CA TRP A 132 0.07 9.39 2.00
C TRP A 132 0.25 8.52 0.76
N ILE A 133 0.12 7.21 0.94
CA ILE A 133 0.16 6.21 -0.13
C ILE A 133 -1.26 5.76 -0.41
N LEU A 134 -1.71 5.93 -1.65
CA LEU A 134 -2.98 5.38 -2.10
C LEU A 134 -2.85 3.87 -2.23
N LEU A 135 -3.60 3.12 -1.43
CA LEU A 135 -3.63 1.65 -1.50
C LEU A 135 -4.60 1.12 -2.56
N GLY A 136 -5.59 1.89 -2.91
CA GLY A 136 -6.65 1.52 -3.82
C GLY A 136 -8.01 1.99 -3.35
N SER A 137 -9.07 1.48 -3.94
CA SER A 137 -10.43 1.83 -3.54
C SER A 137 -11.34 0.61 -3.41
N LEU A 138 -12.34 0.73 -2.55
CA LEU A 138 -13.41 -0.23 -2.35
C LEU A 138 -14.72 0.32 -2.91
N ARG A 139 -15.54 -0.56 -3.47
CA ARG A 139 -16.91 -0.25 -3.89
C ARG A 139 -17.83 -1.41 -3.54
N GLY A 140 -18.99 -1.09 -3.00
CA GLY A 140 -20.08 -2.05 -2.84
C GLY A 140 -20.70 -2.39 -4.19
N LYS A 141 -21.14 -3.64 -4.35
CA LYS A 141 -21.98 -4.09 -5.48
C LYS A 141 -23.41 -4.17 -5.06
#